data_130a8bab620729e6bda23c24dc1a4fb8
#
_entry.id   130a8bab620729e6bda23c24dc1a4fb8
#
_cell.length_a   1.000
_cell.length_b   1.000
_cell.length_c   1.000
_cell.angle_alpha   90.00
_cell.angle_beta   90.00
_cell.angle_gamma   90.00
#
_symmetry.space_group_name_H-M   'P 1'
#
loop_
_entity.id
_entity.type
_entity.pdbx_description
1 polymer ?
#
loop_
_entity_poly.entity_id
_entity_poly.type
_entity_poly.pdbx_seq_one_letter_code
_entity_poly.pdbx_strand_id
1 'polypeptide(L)'
;MIRRHLLPRLLPLLPALLAGWPALALAQPVPPRPVLSRPAPGPVRIVAGPGGGCIAGAVELPAEGVGYRTIRMSRSHFWGHPSTVTALQILGARARAAGLPTLYMNDLSRPRGGPMSVHASHQTGLDADVSLDLSPKYPLTPAQRDALDPPGLVAPDRRGVDPARWRPQHVALLRLATGLPGLDRVLVNPAIKRQLCLDATGDRGWLRLIRPWYGHAAHMHLHFRCPADQPECRDQPPPPPGEGCDASLQWWFDQLDVPPPPPAPPRVPPPLPPFCQALLGVQR
;
A
#
# COMPACT_ATOMS: atom_id res chain seq x y z
N MET A 1 9.11 12.16 102.79
CA MET A 1 9.89 12.58 101.58
C MET A 1 10.10 11.37 100.73
N ILE A 2 9.31 11.19 99.66
CA ILE A 2 9.35 10.02 98.77
C ILE A 2 9.87 10.46 97.39
N ARG A 3 11.06 10.06 97.05
CA ARG A 3 11.63 10.28 95.69
C ARG A 3 11.06 9.25 94.69
N ARG A 4 10.38 9.76 93.69
CA ARG A 4 9.94 8.93 92.52
C ARG A 4 11.04 8.93 91.49
N HIS A 5 11.54 7.72 91.20
CA HIS A 5 12.45 7.48 90.07
C HIS A 5 11.65 7.37 88.79
N LEU A 6 11.96 8.24 87.78
CA LEU A 6 11.45 8.20 86.42
C LEU A 6 12.39 7.28 85.62
N LEU A 7 11.87 6.18 85.10
CA LEU A 7 12.54 5.31 84.11
C LEU A 7 12.33 5.90 82.69
N PRO A 8 13.35 5.92 81.83
CA PRO A 8 13.17 6.33 80.40
C PRO A 8 12.52 5.22 79.56
N ARG A 9 11.46 5.57 78.87
CA ARG A 9 10.83 4.69 77.86
C ARG A 9 11.69 4.66 76.59
N LEU A 10 12.22 3.48 76.27
CA LEU A 10 12.81 3.19 74.99
C LEU A 10 11.69 3.01 73.93
N LEU A 11 11.64 3.85 72.91
CA LEU A 11 10.83 3.64 71.72
C LEU A 11 11.53 2.63 70.79
N PRO A 12 10.82 1.66 70.20
CA PRO A 12 11.38 0.78 69.21
C PRO A 12 11.51 1.52 67.87
N LEU A 13 12.70 1.54 67.29
CA LEU A 13 12.97 1.97 65.92
C LEU A 13 12.38 0.89 64.96
N LEU A 14 11.32 1.25 64.23
CA LEU A 14 10.80 0.49 63.11
C LEU A 14 11.74 0.67 61.91
N PRO A 15 12.17 -0.42 61.23
CA PRO A 15 12.93 -0.32 60.02
C PRO A 15 12.01 0.17 58.87
N ALA A 16 12.37 1.26 58.21
CA ALA A 16 11.73 1.76 57.00
C ALA A 16 12.00 0.78 55.86
N LEU A 17 10.98 0.02 55.47
CA LEU A 17 10.98 -0.74 54.23
C LEU A 17 10.95 0.23 53.06
N LEU A 18 12.08 0.47 52.41
CA LEU A 18 12.19 1.12 51.11
C LEU A 18 11.57 0.20 50.06
N ALA A 19 10.28 0.40 49.80
CA ALA A 19 9.63 -0.23 48.66
C ALA A 19 10.22 0.42 47.39
N GLY A 20 11.14 -0.31 46.75
CA GLY A 20 11.65 0.06 45.43
C GLY A 20 10.49 0.03 44.42
N TRP A 21 10.10 1.17 43.89
CA TRP A 21 9.20 1.23 42.75
C TRP A 21 9.88 0.61 41.52
N PRO A 22 9.18 -0.27 40.78
CA PRO A 22 9.74 -0.77 39.55
C PRO A 22 9.93 0.40 38.59
N ALA A 23 11.16 0.64 38.16
CA ALA A 23 11.47 1.62 37.12
C ALA A 23 10.70 1.18 35.86
N LEU A 24 9.71 1.96 35.45
CA LEU A 24 9.09 1.84 34.15
C LEU A 24 10.19 1.99 33.09
N ALA A 25 10.57 0.87 32.47
CA ALA A 25 11.48 0.86 31.33
C ALA A 25 10.77 1.64 30.20
N LEU A 26 11.16 2.90 30.01
CA LEU A 26 10.75 3.69 28.86
C LEU A 26 11.22 2.93 27.61
N ALA A 27 10.28 2.50 26.78
CA ALA A 27 10.58 1.88 25.50
C ALA A 27 11.50 2.82 24.72
N GLN A 28 12.71 2.37 24.41
CA GLN A 28 13.67 3.12 23.61
C GLN A 28 13.02 3.42 22.26
N PRO A 29 13.05 4.65 21.75
CA PRO A 29 12.55 4.96 20.42
C PRO A 29 13.33 4.12 19.41
N VAL A 30 12.59 3.34 18.62
CA VAL A 30 13.18 2.54 17.53
C VAL A 30 13.85 3.54 16.57
N PRO A 31 15.15 3.44 16.32
CA PRO A 31 15.82 4.37 15.43
C PRO A 31 15.18 4.34 14.04
N PRO A 32 15.03 5.49 13.37
CA PRO A 32 14.45 5.55 12.05
C PRO A 32 15.27 4.66 11.10
N ARG A 33 14.59 3.78 10.36
CA ARG A 33 15.24 2.89 9.40
C ARG A 33 15.99 3.75 8.35
N PRO A 34 17.23 3.41 8.01
CA PRO A 34 17.96 4.14 6.97
C PRO A 34 17.16 4.09 5.66
N VAL A 35 16.92 5.26 5.07
CA VAL A 35 16.31 5.34 3.74
C VAL A 35 17.39 4.98 2.74
N LEU A 36 17.35 3.75 2.25
CA LEU A 36 18.27 3.28 1.23
C LEU A 36 17.82 3.85 -0.13
N SER A 37 18.60 4.75 -0.68
CA SER A 37 18.25 5.52 -1.88
C SER A 37 18.54 4.81 -3.20
N ARG A 38 19.16 3.61 -3.15
CA ARG A 38 19.53 2.83 -4.35
C ARG A 38 19.17 1.36 -4.19
N PRO A 39 18.84 0.67 -5.31
CA PRO A 39 18.69 -0.77 -5.32
C PRO A 39 19.94 -1.48 -4.80
N ALA A 40 19.76 -2.66 -4.24
CA ALA A 40 20.91 -3.53 -3.98
C ALA A 40 21.46 -4.03 -5.32
N PRO A 41 22.79 -4.11 -5.47
CA PRO A 41 23.40 -4.67 -6.67
C PRO A 41 23.12 -6.18 -6.78
N GLY A 42 23.24 -6.72 -7.99
CA GLY A 42 23.10 -8.13 -8.27
C GLY A 42 21.79 -8.52 -8.95
N PRO A 43 21.52 -9.82 -9.11
CA PRO A 43 20.32 -10.32 -9.77
C PRO A 43 19.06 -9.95 -8.98
N VAL A 44 17.95 -9.87 -9.70
CA VAL A 44 16.64 -9.63 -9.06
C VAL A 44 16.29 -10.80 -8.15
N ARG A 45 15.90 -10.48 -6.91
CA ARG A 45 15.46 -11.46 -5.92
C ARG A 45 14.34 -10.87 -5.08
N ILE A 46 13.19 -11.51 -5.10
CA ILE A 46 12.03 -11.18 -4.27
C ILE A 46 11.93 -12.20 -3.14
N VAL A 47 11.75 -11.72 -1.92
CA VAL A 47 11.54 -12.58 -0.75
C VAL A 47 10.24 -12.19 -0.07
N ALA A 48 9.41 -13.18 0.22
CA ALA A 48 8.09 -13.09 0.84
C ALA A 48 7.01 -12.41 -0.04
N GLY A 49 5.92 -11.99 0.58
CA GLY A 49 4.77 -11.41 -0.12
C GLY A 49 4.70 -9.88 -0.02
N PRO A 50 3.68 -9.28 -0.62
CA PRO A 50 3.59 -7.83 -0.83
C PRO A 50 3.55 -7.00 0.47
N GLY A 51 3.05 -7.58 1.57
CA GLY A 51 2.92 -6.89 2.87
C GLY A 51 3.98 -7.27 3.92
N GLY A 52 5.06 -7.97 3.55
CA GLY A 52 6.08 -8.41 4.52
C GLY A 52 7.38 -8.83 3.85
N GLY A 53 7.66 -8.32 2.66
CA GLY A 53 8.79 -8.73 1.84
C GLY A 53 9.78 -7.63 1.49
N CYS A 54 10.66 -7.94 0.54
CA CYS A 54 11.64 -7.04 -0.01
C CYS A 54 12.07 -7.47 -1.42
N ILE A 55 12.80 -6.60 -2.12
CA ILE A 55 13.35 -6.87 -3.43
C ILE A 55 14.80 -6.40 -3.51
N ALA A 56 15.71 -7.25 -3.99
CA ALA A 56 17.03 -6.86 -4.49
C ALA A 56 16.97 -6.71 -6.00
N GLY A 57 17.88 -5.92 -6.58
CA GLY A 57 17.94 -5.75 -8.04
C GLY A 57 16.72 -5.08 -8.68
N ALA A 58 15.95 -4.29 -7.92
CA ALA A 58 14.83 -3.52 -8.47
C ALA A 58 15.30 -2.55 -9.56
N VAL A 59 14.45 -2.30 -10.55
CA VAL A 59 14.70 -1.34 -11.63
C VAL A 59 13.76 -0.15 -11.51
N GLU A 60 14.20 0.97 -12.04
CA GLU A 60 13.44 2.22 -12.03
C GLU A 60 12.34 2.21 -13.09
N LEU A 61 11.13 2.65 -12.73
CA LEU A 61 10.16 3.10 -13.71
C LEU A 61 10.59 4.51 -14.19
N PRO A 62 10.90 4.70 -15.47
CA PRO A 62 11.29 6.00 -15.99
C PRO A 62 10.27 7.10 -15.67
N ALA A 63 10.75 8.31 -15.43
CA ALA A 63 9.92 9.46 -15.11
C ALA A 63 8.85 9.76 -16.17
N GLU A 64 9.12 9.38 -17.43
CA GLU A 64 8.21 9.54 -18.56
C GLU A 64 8.36 8.37 -19.52
N GLY A 65 7.25 8.03 -20.18
CA GLY A 65 7.21 7.02 -21.23
C GLY A 65 6.00 7.21 -22.13
N VAL A 66 5.82 6.30 -23.06
CA VAL A 66 4.70 6.35 -24.00
C VAL A 66 3.38 6.25 -23.24
N GLY A 67 2.60 7.36 -23.24
CA GLY A 67 1.28 7.41 -22.60
C GLY A 67 1.28 7.49 -21.07
N TYR A 68 2.40 7.69 -20.42
CA TYR A 68 2.45 7.87 -18.97
C TYR A 68 3.51 8.88 -18.51
N ARG A 69 3.33 9.38 -17.30
CA ARG A 69 4.29 10.15 -16.50
C ARG A 69 4.26 9.67 -15.06
N THR A 70 5.44 9.52 -14.45
CA THR A 70 5.56 9.22 -13.02
C THR A 70 5.42 10.51 -12.22
N ILE A 71 4.67 10.48 -11.13
CA ILE A 71 4.47 11.62 -10.22
C ILE A 71 5.04 11.31 -8.84
N ARG A 72 5.22 12.35 -8.00
CA ARG A 72 5.71 12.22 -6.62
C ARG A 72 7.09 11.58 -6.53
N MET A 73 7.97 11.93 -7.47
CA MET A 73 9.32 11.34 -7.60
C MET A 73 10.18 11.52 -6.35
N SER A 74 9.97 12.59 -5.55
CA SER A 74 10.70 12.84 -4.30
C SER A 74 10.53 11.72 -3.27
N ARG A 75 9.44 10.93 -3.36
CA ARG A 75 9.21 9.79 -2.47
C ARG A 75 10.14 8.61 -2.72
N SER A 76 10.82 8.56 -3.88
CA SER A 76 11.64 7.41 -4.30
C SER A 76 10.86 6.07 -4.29
N HIS A 77 9.59 6.09 -4.69
CA HIS A 77 8.70 4.92 -4.73
C HIS A 77 8.43 4.44 -6.17
N PHE A 78 9.36 4.61 -7.07
CA PHE A 78 9.23 4.26 -8.49
C PHE A 78 10.09 3.06 -8.89
N TRP A 79 10.40 2.18 -7.92
CA TRP A 79 11.22 0.99 -8.12
C TRP A 79 10.35 -0.26 -8.14
N GLY A 80 10.63 -1.16 -9.07
CA GLY A 80 9.85 -2.39 -9.20
C GLY A 80 10.64 -3.55 -9.76
N HIS A 81 10.01 -4.71 -9.79
CA HIS A 81 10.51 -5.85 -10.56
C HIS A 81 10.51 -5.49 -12.06
N PRO A 82 11.49 -5.93 -12.88
CA PRO A 82 11.54 -5.63 -14.32
C PRO A 82 10.23 -5.93 -15.06
N SER A 83 9.55 -7.05 -14.74
CA SER A 83 8.27 -7.38 -15.36
C SER A 83 7.15 -6.40 -14.99
N THR A 84 7.12 -5.89 -13.75
CA THR A 84 6.16 -4.88 -13.31
C THR A 84 6.37 -3.58 -14.07
N VAL A 85 7.62 -3.11 -14.16
CA VAL A 85 7.97 -1.90 -14.91
C VAL A 85 7.58 -2.05 -16.38
N THR A 86 7.89 -3.19 -17.00
CA THR A 86 7.49 -3.48 -18.39
C THR A 86 5.96 -3.48 -18.56
N ALA A 87 5.22 -4.09 -17.63
CA ALA A 87 3.75 -4.11 -17.68
C ALA A 87 3.15 -2.69 -17.60
N LEU A 88 3.72 -1.81 -16.78
CA LEU A 88 3.29 -0.42 -16.69
C LEU A 88 3.58 0.37 -17.98
N GLN A 89 4.72 0.14 -18.60
CA GLN A 89 5.04 0.72 -19.90
C GLN A 89 4.07 0.24 -21.00
N ILE A 90 3.71 -1.04 -20.98
CA ILE A 90 2.68 -1.61 -21.86
C ILE A 90 1.32 -0.94 -21.60
N LEU A 91 0.93 -0.74 -20.33
CA LEU A 91 -0.32 -0.05 -20.00
C LEU A 91 -0.36 1.36 -20.57
N GLY A 92 0.70 2.14 -20.38
CA GLY A 92 0.81 3.49 -20.94
C GLY A 92 0.66 3.50 -22.46
N ALA A 93 1.39 2.62 -23.15
CA ALA A 93 1.34 2.51 -24.59
C ALA A 93 -0.07 2.10 -25.11
N ARG A 94 -0.72 1.14 -24.46
CA ARG A 94 -2.08 0.70 -24.78
C ARG A 94 -3.10 1.80 -24.51
N ALA A 95 -2.98 2.53 -23.41
CA ALA A 95 -3.86 3.66 -23.07
C ALA A 95 -3.76 4.76 -24.14
N ARG A 96 -2.54 5.12 -24.54
CA ARG A 96 -2.33 6.09 -25.62
C ARG A 96 -2.93 5.62 -26.96
N ALA A 97 -2.71 4.34 -27.31
CA ALA A 97 -3.28 3.76 -28.53
C ALA A 97 -4.82 3.75 -28.53
N ALA A 98 -5.43 3.64 -27.35
CA ALA A 98 -6.88 3.74 -27.14
C ALA A 98 -7.39 5.17 -27.04
N GLY A 99 -6.57 6.20 -27.27
CA GLY A 99 -6.94 7.61 -27.21
C GLY A 99 -7.18 8.14 -25.79
N LEU A 100 -6.71 7.43 -24.77
CA LEU A 100 -6.81 7.91 -23.39
C LEU A 100 -5.78 9.00 -23.12
N PRO A 101 -6.07 9.93 -22.17
CA PRO A 101 -5.08 10.88 -21.69
C PRO A 101 -3.83 10.20 -21.12
N THR A 102 -2.71 10.93 -21.07
CA THR A 102 -1.49 10.47 -20.40
C THR A 102 -1.81 10.06 -18.96
N LEU A 103 -1.43 8.83 -18.60
CA LEU A 103 -1.64 8.29 -17.26
C LEU A 103 -0.62 8.86 -16.28
N TYR A 104 -1.01 9.07 -15.04
CA TYR A 104 -0.08 9.31 -13.95
C TYR A 104 0.21 8.01 -13.20
N MET A 105 1.49 7.62 -13.16
CA MET A 105 1.98 6.47 -12.39
C MET A 105 2.48 6.98 -11.04
N ASN A 106 2.05 6.32 -9.97
CA ASN A 106 2.39 6.68 -8.60
C ASN A 106 3.36 5.65 -7.99
N ASP A 107 3.14 5.39 -6.71
CA ASP A 107 4.00 4.54 -5.90
C ASP A 107 4.05 3.08 -6.42
N LEU A 108 5.25 2.57 -6.61
CA LEU A 108 5.57 1.14 -6.78
C LEU A 108 6.15 0.63 -5.46
N SER A 109 7.47 0.58 -5.35
CA SER A 109 8.17 0.27 -4.10
C SER A 109 9.37 1.19 -3.89
N ARG A 110 10.00 1.08 -2.71
CA ARG A 110 11.31 1.64 -2.45
C ARG A 110 12.40 0.87 -3.22
N PRO A 111 13.61 1.41 -3.37
CA PRO A 111 14.71 0.78 -4.11
C PRO A 111 15.04 -0.66 -3.69
N ARG A 112 14.76 -1.01 -2.43
CA ARG A 112 14.95 -2.36 -1.87
C ARG A 112 13.66 -2.96 -1.31
N GLY A 113 12.51 -2.36 -1.62
CA GLY A 113 11.24 -2.76 -1.05
C GLY A 113 11.14 -2.50 0.46
N GLY A 114 10.51 -3.43 1.17
CA GLY A 114 10.28 -3.34 2.61
C GLY A 114 9.15 -2.39 3.01
N PRO A 115 8.86 -2.27 4.31
CA PRO A 115 7.71 -1.53 4.81
C PRO A 115 7.70 -0.06 4.39
N MET A 116 6.52 0.42 3.99
CA MET A 116 6.25 1.80 3.63
C MET A 116 5.21 2.38 4.59
N SER A 117 5.36 3.66 4.98
CA SER A 117 4.47 4.30 5.97
C SER A 117 3.04 4.51 5.49
N VAL A 118 2.85 4.60 4.17
CA VAL A 118 1.55 4.93 3.55
C VAL A 118 0.88 3.74 2.86
N HIS A 119 1.54 2.58 2.79
CA HIS A 119 1.06 1.39 2.11
C HIS A 119 1.26 0.14 2.97
N ALA A 120 0.24 -0.72 3.04
CA ALA A 120 0.34 -2.03 3.68
C ALA A 120 1.07 -3.07 2.80
N SER A 121 1.09 -2.86 1.48
CA SER A 121 1.80 -3.64 0.46
C SER A 121 2.93 -2.83 -0.16
N HIS A 122 3.23 -2.98 -1.43
CA HIS A 122 4.30 -2.30 -2.17
C HIS A 122 5.72 -2.62 -1.67
N GLN A 123 5.90 -3.79 -1.04
CA GLN A 123 7.18 -4.12 -0.41
C GLN A 123 8.09 -4.99 -1.28
N THR A 124 7.59 -5.52 -2.40
CA THR A 124 8.27 -6.50 -3.23
C THR A 124 8.49 -6.04 -4.67
N GLY A 125 8.06 -4.82 -5.01
CA GLY A 125 8.14 -4.31 -6.38
C GLY A 125 7.18 -4.97 -7.37
N LEU A 126 6.16 -5.68 -6.86
CA LEU A 126 5.09 -6.31 -7.64
C LEU A 126 3.75 -5.56 -7.49
N ASP A 127 3.77 -4.37 -6.90
CA ASP A 127 2.60 -3.51 -6.75
C ASP A 127 2.85 -2.18 -7.46
N ALA A 128 1.80 -1.57 -7.98
CA ALA A 128 1.87 -0.24 -8.56
C ALA A 128 0.52 0.48 -8.48
N ASP A 129 0.56 1.76 -8.15
CA ASP A 129 -0.60 2.64 -8.18
C ASP A 129 -0.64 3.44 -9.48
N VAL A 130 -1.78 3.44 -10.15
CA VAL A 130 -2.03 4.21 -11.36
C VAL A 130 -3.24 5.11 -11.14
N SER A 131 -3.07 6.41 -11.32
CA SER A 131 -4.15 7.38 -11.14
C SER A 131 -5.33 7.11 -12.06
N LEU A 132 -6.53 7.28 -11.52
CA LEU A 132 -7.79 7.22 -12.28
C LEU A 132 -8.21 8.60 -12.82
N ASP A 133 -7.41 9.64 -12.62
CA ASP A 133 -7.68 10.94 -13.22
C ASP A 133 -7.43 10.90 -14.73
N LEU A 134 -8.49 10.93 -15.52
CA LEU A 134 -8.49 10.98 -16.99
C LEU A 134 -8.78 12.39 -17.53
N SER A 135 -8.66 13.42 -16.72
CA SER A 135 -8.72 14.81 -17.22
C SER A 135 -7.57 15.10 -18.20
N PRO A 136 -7.71 16.08 -19.10
CA PRO A 136 -6.63 16.50 -19.99
C PRO A 136 -5.36 16.86 -19.19
N LYS A 137 -4.20 16.44 -19.69
CA LYS A 137 -2.91 16.68 -19.01
C LYS A 137 -2.16 17.82 -19.69
N TYR A 138 -1.76 18.78 -18.88
CA TYR A 138 -0.92 19.90 -19.29
C TYR A 138 0.54 19.64 -18.91
N PRO A 139 1.51 20.30 -19.57
CA PRO A 139 2.89 20.28 -19.11
C PRO A 139 2.99 20.77 -17.66
N LEU A 140 3.66 20.00 -16.81
CA LEU A 140 3.91 20.32 -15.41
C LEU A 140 5.41 20.41 -15.18
N THR A 141 5.84 21.39 -14.38
CA THR A 141 7.20 21.40 -13.85
C THR A 141 7.44 20.18 -12.95
N PRO A 142 8.68 19.76 -12.71
CA PRO A 142 8.98 18.67 -11.76
C PRO A 142 8.36 18.90 -10.38
N ALA A 143 8.41 20.13 -9.85
CA ALA A 143 7.83 20.47 -8.55
C ALA A 143 6.30 20.34 -8.53
N GLN A 144 5.61 20.80 -9.59
CA GLN A 144 4.16 20.63 -9.72
C GLN A 144 3.78 19.16 -9.83
N ARG A 145 4.55 18.37 -10.57
CA ARG A 145 4.33 16.94 -10.72
C ARG A 145 4.55 16.17 -9.41
N ASP A 146 5.50 16.63 -8.62
CA ASP A 146 5.79 16.06 -7.30
C ASP A 146 4.70 16.36 -6.26
N ALA A 147 4.12 17.54 -6.31
CA ALA A 147 3.03 17.99 -5.44
C ALA A 147 1.63 17.56 -5.93
N LEU A 148 1.53 16.84 -7.06
CA LEU A 148 0.25 16.52 -7.66
C LEU A 148 -0.57 15.57 -6.77
N ASP A 149 -1.83 15.91 -6.54
CA ASP A 149 -2.81 15.10 -5.84
C ASP A 149 -4.05 14.88 -6.73
N PRO A 150 -4.05 13.82 -7.56
CA PRO A 150 -5.16 13.54 -8.45
C PRO A 150 -6.47 13.36 -7.71
N PRO A 151 -7.58 13.91 -8.20
CA PRO A 151 -8.87 13.82 -7.54
C PRO A 151 -9.43 12.40 -7.55
N GLY A 152 -10.16 12.05 -6.50
CA GLY A 152 -10.90 10.79 -6.43
C GLY A 152 -12.14 10.76 -7.32
N LEU A 153 -12.58 9.56 -7.68
CA LEU A 153 -13.79 9.31 -8.47
C LEU A 153 -15.02 9.01 -7.64
N VAL A 154 -14.89 8.89 -6.32
CA VAL A 154 -15.98 8.47 -5.43
C VAL A 154 -16.74 9.68 -4.92
N ALA A 155 -18.07 9.61 -4.95
CA ALA A 155 -18.96 10.64 -4.42
C ALA A 155 -18.79 10.78 -2.88
N PRO A 156 -19.14 11.95 -2.31
CA PRO A 156 -18.98 12.21 -0.87
C PRO A 156 -19.70 11.21 0.05
N ASP A 157 -20.83 10.65 -0.39
CA ASP A 157 -21.58 9.62 0.34
C ASP A 157 -20.89 8.25 0.34
N ARG A 158 -19.82 8.07 -0.41
CA ARG A 158 -19.05 6.83 -0.63
C ARG A 158 -19.85 5.67 -1.23
N ARG A 159 -21.08 5.92 -1.70
CA ARG A 159 -21.97 4.87 -2.23
C ARG A 159 -21.98 4.80 -3.75
N GLY A 160 -21.47 5.83 -4.43
CA GLY A 160 -21.39 5.91 -5.87
C GLY A 160 -20.11 6.61 -6.35
N VAL A 161 -19.94 6.63 -7.65
CA VAL A 161 -18.93 7.47 -8.29
C VAL A 161 -19.47 8.89 -8.46
N ASP A 162 -18.57 9.86 -8.48
CA ASP A 162 -18.89 11.24 -8.82
C ASP A 162 -19.25 11.31 -10.32
N PRO A 163 -20.53 11.63 -10.69
CA PRO A 163 -20.96 11.66 -12.08
C PRO A 163 -20.29 12.76 -12.89
N ALA A 164 -19.77 13.79 -12.24
CA ALA A 164 -19.01 14.84 -12.89
C ALA A 164 -17.60 14.37 -13.33
N ARG A 165 -17.08 13.29 -12.76
CA ARG A 165 -15.73 12.78 -13.01
C ARG A 165 -15.71 11.42 -13.70
N TRP A 166 -16.66 10.54 -13.40
CA TRP A 166 -16.73 9.24 -14.04
C TRP A 166 -17.00 9.37 -15.55
N ARG A 167 -16.27 8.59 -16.33
CA ARG A 167 -16.36 8.59 -17.81
C ARG A 167 -16.28 7.16 -18.33
N PRO A 168 -16.84 6.84 -19.51
CA PRO A 168 -16.68 5.53 -20.16
C PRO A 168 -15.22 5.11 -20.34
N GLN A 169 -14.32 6.07 -20.47
CA GLN A 169 -12.88 5.82 -20.57
C GLN A 169 -12.30 5.12 -19.33
N HIS A 170 -12.92 5.24 -18.15
CA HIS A 170 -12.50 4.51 -16.95
C HIS A 170 -12.74 3.00 -17.10
N VAL A 171 -13.86 2.60 -17.73
CA VAL A 171 -14.13 1.18 -18.06
C VAL A 171 -13.03 0.66 -19.01
N ALA A 172 -12.72 1.42 -20.04
CA ALA A 172 -11.66 1.06 -20.99
C ALA A 172 -10.29 0.93 -20.32
N LEU A 173 -9.90 1.90 -19.49
CA LEU A 173 -8.62 1.87 -18.76
C LEU A 173 -8.51 0.64 -17.86
N LEU A 174 -9.54 0.37 -17.04
CA LEU A 174 -9.54 -0.75 -16.10
C LEU A 174 -9.54 -2.10 -16.83
N ARG A 175 -10.25 -2.19 -17.98
CA ARG A 175 -10.18 -3.38 -18.84
C ARG A 175 -8.78 -3.57 -19.45
N LEU A 176 -8.12 -2.50 -19.91
CA LEU A 176 -6.73 -2.58 -20.38
C LEU A 176 -5.77 -3.05 -19.30
N ALA A 177 -5.96 -2.58 -18.06
CA ALA A 177 -5.15 -2.98 -16.93
C ALA A 177 -5.28 -4.48 -16.63
N THR A 178 -6.50 -5.04 -16.69
CA THR A 178 -6.70 -6.48 -16.46
C THR A 178 -6.09 -7.39 -17.50
N GLY A 179 -5.75 -6.87 -18.69
CA GLY A 179 -5.05 -7.58 -19.76
C GLY A 179 -3.51 -7.49 -19.69
N LEU A 180 -2.94 -6.99 -18.58
CA LEU A 180 -1.49 -6.88 -18.44
C LEU A 180 -0.84 -8.26 -18.15
N PRO A 181 0.35 -8.53 -18.71
CA PRO A 181 1.07 -9.76 -18.41
C PRO A 181 1.42 -9.83 -16.91
N GLY A 182 1.20 -11.00 -16.33
CA GLY A 182 1.50 -11.26 -14.92
C GLY A 182 0.56 -10.61 -13.90
N LEU A 183 -0.45 -9.86 -14.31
CA LEU A 183 -1.40 -9.26 -13.37
C LEU A 183 -2.16 -10.35 -12.59
N ASP A 184 -2.28 -10.17 -11.29
CA ASP A 184 -3.12 -10.98 -10.43
C ASP A 184 -4.47 -10.33 -10.16
N ARG A 185 -4.46 -9.07 -9.75
CA ARG A 185 -5.67 -8.28 -9.43
C ARG A 185 -5.45 -6.79 -9.54
N VAL A 186 -6.57 -6.08 -9.60
CA VAL A 186 -6.65 -4.63 -9.49
C VAL A 186 -7.56 -4.28 -8.32
N LEU A 187 -7.07 -3.50 -7.35
CA LEU A 187 -7.91 -3.00 -6.26
C LEU A 187 -8.45 -1.62 -6.64
N VAL A 188 -9.74 -1.45 -6.45
CA VAL A 188 -10.45 -0.16 -6.63
C VAL A 188 -11.44 0.05 -5.50
N ASN A 189 -11.86 1.29 -5.27
CA ASN A 189 -12.94 1.55 -4.30
C ASN A 189 -14.21 0.76 -4.64
N PRO A 190 -14.97 0.25 -3.64
CA PRO A 190 -16.22 -0.47 -3.88
C PRO A 190 -17.21 0.28 -4.78
N ALA A 191 -17.33 1.60 -4.66
CA ALA A 191 -18.18 2.42 -5.54
C ALA A 191 -17.75 2.35 -7.01
N ILE A 192 -16.44 2.36 -7.28
CA ILE A 192 -15.89 2.18 -8.63
C ILE A 192 -16.20 0.78 -9.16
N LYS A 193 -16.01 -0.26 -8.32
CA LYS A 193 -16.35 -1.63 -8.70
C LYS A 193 -17.82 -1.76 -9.04
N ARG A 194 -18.72 -1.16 -8.24
CA ARG A 194 -20.18 -1.17 -8.50
C ARG A 194 -20.50 -0.49 -9.82
N GLN A 195 -19.91 0.66 -10.10
CA GLN A 195 -20.13 1.36 -11.35
C GLN A 195 -19.65 0.53 -12.56
N LEU A 196 -18.50 -0.14 -12.45
CA LEU A 196 -18.04 -1.07 -13.49
C LEU A 196 -19.02 -2.23 -13.72
N CYS A 197 -19.63 -2.76 -12.66
CA CYS A 197 -20.66 -3.79 -12.79
C CYS A 197 -21.90 -3.32 -13.55
N LEU A 198 -22.22 -2.02 -13.50
CA LEU A 198 -23.32 -1.41 -14.26
C LEU A 198 -22.94 -1.10 -15.70
N ASP A 199 -21.74 -0.59 -15.94
CA ASP A 199 -21.34 -0.04 -17.23
C ASP A 199 -20.66 -1.06 -18.16
N ALA A 200 -20.06 -2.13 -17.62
CA ALA A 200 -19.35 -3.12 -18.42
C ALA A 200 -20.34 -3.94 -19.26
N THR A 201 -20.12 -3.96 -20.57
CA THR A 201 -20.88 -4.70 -21.56
C THR A 201 -20.05 -5.75 -22.28
N GLY A 202 -20.70 -6.69 -22.97
CA GLY A 202 -20.06 -7.77 -23.72
C GLY A 202 -19.38 -8.79 -22.81
N ASP A 203 -18.16 -9.20 -23.17
CA ASP A 203 -17.34 -10.07 -22.30
C ASP A 203 -16.97 -9.36 -21.02
N ARG A 204 -17.43 -9.88 -19.89
CA ARG A 204 -17.28 -9.34 -18.54
C ARG A 204 -16.34 -10.16 -17.66
N GLY A 205 -15.75 -11.22 -18.15
CA GLY A 205 -14.87 -12.12 -17.40
C GLY A 205 -13.68 -11.40 -16.72
N TRP A 206 -13.22 -10.29 -17.30
CA TRP A 206 -12.17 -9.44 -16.73
C TRP A 206 -12.55 -8.78 -15.40
N LEU A 207 -13.83 -8.58 -15.11
CA LEU A 207 -14.31 -8.01 -13.85
C LEU A 207 -13.90 -8.86 -12.64
N ARG A 208 -13.64 -10.15 -12.83
CA ARG A 208 -13.12 -11.03 -11.78
C ARG A 208 -11.83 -10.49 -11.16
N LEU A 209 -10.96 -9.89 -11.95
CA LEU A 209 -9.68 -9.35 -11.49
C LEU A 209 -9.82 -8.00 -10.79
N ILE A 210 -10.93 -7.29 -10.97
CA ILE A 210 -11.20 -6.02 -10.29
C ILE A 210 -11.82 -6.30 -8.92
N ARG A 211 -11.07 -6.02 -7.86
CA ARG A 211 -11.50 -6.32 -6.48
C ARG A 211 -11.79 -5.05 -5.68
N PRO A 212 -12.90 -5.01 -4.95
CA PRO A 212 -13.21 -3.88 -4.10
C PRO A 212 -12.24 -3.82 -2.91
N TRP A 213 -11.76 -2.61 -2.58
CA TRP A 213 -10.96 -2.34 -1.40
C TRP A 213 -11.15 -0.89 -0.98
N TYR A 214 -11.36 -0.62 0.32
CA TYR A 214 -11.51 0.75 0.81
C TYR A 214 -10.24 1.59 0.53
N GLY A 215 -10.38 2.91 0.53
CA GLY A 215 -9.41 3.77 -0.14
C GLY A 215 -9.58 3.69 -1.65
N HIS A 216 -8.51 3.64 -2.41
CA HIS A 216 -8.47 3.42 -3.87
C HIS A 216 -9.53 4.22 -4.66
N ALA A 217 -9.85 5.45 -4.19
CA ALA A 217 -10.82 6.33 -4.84
C ALA A 217 -10.20 7.16 -5.97
N ALA A 218 -8.90 7.45 -5.89
CA ALA A 218 -8.16 8.30 -6.83
C ALA A 218 -7.22 7.51 -7.76
N HIS A 219 -6.96 6.25 -7.43
CA HIS A 219 -6.05 5.37 -8.18
C HIS A 219 -6.57 3.94 -8.18
N MET A 220 -6.17 3.17 -9.16
CA MET A 220 -6.23 1.71 -9.14
C MET A 220 -4.89 1.18 -8.64
N HIS A 221 -4.93 0.19 -7.74
CA HIS A 221 -3.76 -0.53 -7.28
C HIS A 221 -3.63 -1.83 -8.06
N LEU A 222 -2.54 -1.98 -8.79
CA LEU A 222 -2.20 -3.17 -9.55
C LEU A 222 -1.33 -4.08 -8.69
N HIS A 223 -1.71 -5.35 -8.60
CA HIS A 223 -0.88 -6.37 -7.97
C HIS A 223 -0.52 -7.44 -8.99
N PHE A 224 0.77 -7.75 -9.10
CA PHE A 224 1.31 -8.73 -10.04
C PHE A 224 1.71 -10.00 -9.30
N ARG A 225 1.59 -11.14 -10.00
CA ARG A 225 2.01 -12.45 -9.49
C ARG A 225 3.51 -12.53 -9.36
N CYS A 226 3.93 -13.41 -8.47
CA CYS A 226 5.32 -13.80 -8.38
C CYS A 226 5.83 -14.32 -9.73
N PRO A 227 6.93 -13.78 -10.27
CA PRO A 227 7.57 -14.35 -11.46
C PRO A 227 8.06 -15.78 -11.19
N ALA A 228 8.00 -16.63 -12.19
CA ALA A 228 8.33 -18.05 -12.06
C ALA A 228 9.78 -18.32 -11.63
N ASP A 229 10.69 -17.39 -11.92
CA ASP A 229 12.10 -17.41 -11.54
C ASP A 229 12.38 -16.88 -10.12
N GLN A 230 11.33 -16.54 -9.33
CA GLN A 230 11.43 -15.99 -7.99
C GLN A 230 10.88 -16.97 -6.93
N PRO A 231 11.60 -18.05 -6.58
CA PRO A 231 11.06 -19.15 -5.76
C PRO A 231 10.76 -18.76 -4.32
N GLU A 232 11.33 -17.67 -3.81
CA GLU A 232 11.08 -17.16 -2.47
C GLU A 232 9.96 -16.12 -2.40
N CYS A 233 9.45 -15.70 -3.56
CA CYS A 233 8.27 -14.85 -3.64
C CYS A 233 7.02 -15.63 -3.19
N ARG A 234 6.05 -14.96 -2.61
CA ARG A 234 4.80 -15.55 -2.10
C ARG A 234 3.60 -14.81 -2.66
N ASP A 235 2.86 -15.51 -3.51
CA ASP A 235 1.59 -15.02 -4.02
C ASP A 235 0.51 -14.96 -2.94
N GLN A 236 -0.45 -14.10 -3.16
CA GLN A 236 -1.72 -14.11 -2.43
C GLN A 236 -2.63 -15.20 -3.02
N PRO A 237 -3.64 -15.68 -2.26
CA PRO A 237 -4.67 -16.55 -2.83
C PRO A 237 -5.31 -15.89 -4.06
N PRO A 238 -5.59 -16.65 -5.12
CA PRO A 238 -6.16 -16.09 -6.35
C PRO A 238 -7.52 -15.43 -6.09
N PRO A 239 -7.90 -14.42 -6.88
CA PRO A 239 -9.24 -13.85 -6.80
C PRO A 239 -10.33 -14.92 -6.92
N PRO A 240 -11.42 -14.85 -6.12
CA PRO A 240 -12.53 -15.80 -6.23
C PRO A 240 -13.11 -15.85 -7.65
N PRO A 241 -13.78 -16.94 -8.02
CA PRO A 241 -14.47 -17.02 -9.29
C PRO A 241 -15.62 -16.02 -9.39
N GLY A 242 -16.14 -15.82 -10.61
CA GLY A 242 -17.23 -14.90 -10.90
C GLY A 242 -16.79 -13.43 -11.01
N GLU A 243 -17.70 -12.59 -11.46
CA GLU A 243 -17.42 -11.16 -11.72
C GLU A 243 -17.24 -10.34 -10.44
N GLY A 244 -17.75 -10.82 -9.29
CA GLY A 244 -17.76 -10.07 -8.03
C GLY A 244 -18.71 -8.87 -8.08
N CYS A 245 -19.85 -9.02 -8.76
CA CYS A 245 -20.92 -8.03 -8.89
C CYS A 245 -22.19 -8.45 -8.11
N ASP A 246 -22.05 -9.36 -7.20
CA ASP A 246 -23.10 -10.02 -6.41
C ASP A 246 -23.14 -9.51 -4.96
N ALA A 247 -23.76 -10.29 -4.08
CA ALA A 247 -23.89 -9.98 -2.65
C ALA A 247 -22.52 -9.73 -1.97
N SER A 248 -21.42 -10.31 -2.47
CA SER A 248 -20.08 -10.05 -1.95
C SER A 248 -19.64 -8.59 -2.14
N LEU A 249 -20.12 -7.93 -3.19
CA LEU A 249 -19.90 -6.49 -3.38
C LEU A 249 -20.83 -5.67 -2.49
N GLN A 250 -22.09 -6.09 -2.30
CA GLN A 250 -23.04 -5.38 -1.44
C GLN A 250 -22.54 -5.31 0.00
N TRP A 251 -21.89 -6.34 0.51
CA TRP A 251 -21.30 -6.36 1.84
C TRP A 251 -20.42 -5.12 2.13
N TRP A 252 -19.64 -4.62 1.15
CA TRP A 252 -18.80 -3.43 1.32
C TRP A 252 -19.61 -2.16 1.60
N PHE A 253 -20.82 -2.06 1.04
CA PHE A 253 -21.70 -0.91 1.27
C PHE A 253 -22.46 -1.05 2.60
N ASP A 254 -22.82 -2.25 2.99
CA ASP A 254 -23.45 -2.52 4.28
C ASP A 254 -22.53 -2.14 5.44
N GLN A 255 -21.20 -2.32 5.28
CA GLN A 255 -20.22 -1.89 6.28
C GLN A 255 -20.12 -0.36 6.44
N LEU A 256 -20.59 0.44 5.47
CA LEU A 256 -20.59 1.90 5.61
C LEU A 256 -21.58 2.39 6.68
N ASP A 257 -22.60 1.61 6.98
CA ASP A 257 -23.63 1.90 7.98
C ASP A 257 -23.30 1.34 9.37
N VAL A 258 -22.29 0.49 9.46
CA VAL A 258 -21.82 -0.08 10.73
C VAL A 258 -20.89 0.93 11.41
N PRO A 259 -21.13 1.28 12.68
CA PRO A 259 -20.21 2.11 13.43
C PRO A 259 -18.80 1.49 13.43
N PRO A 260 -17.75 2.29 13.28
CA PRO A 260 -16.41 1.78 13.32
C PRO A 260 -16.15 1.04 14.64
N PRO A 261 -15.51 -0.14 14.62
CA PRO A 261 -15.14 -0.82 15.85
C PRO A 261 -14.19 0.05 16.67
N PRO A 262 -14.11 -0.15 17.99
CA PRO A 262 -13.11 0.51 18.81
C PRO A 262 -11.71 0.34 18.20
N PRO A 263 -10.82 1.33 18.36
CA PRO A 263 -9.45 1.22 17.87
C PRO A 263 -8.82 -0.08 18.37
N ALA A 264 -8.43 -0.96 17.44
CA ALA A 264 -7.68 -2.16 17.81
C ALA A 264 -6.28 -1.75 18.30
N PRO A 265 -5.70 -2.48 19.27
CA PRO A 265 -4.34 -2.24 19.68
C PRO A 265 -3.41 -2.33 18.45
N PRO A 266 -2.32 -1.54 18.41
CA PRO A 266 -1.37 -1.57 17.32
C PRO A 266 -0.89 -3.01 17.08
N ARG A 267 -1.13 -3.54 15.89
CA ARG A 267 -0.58 -4.85 15.52
C ARG A 267 0.92 -4.67 15.28
N VAL A 268 1.72 -5.41 16.03
CA VAL A 268 3.14 -5.53 15.74
C VAL A 268 3.26 -6.34 14.44
N PRO A 269 3.80 -5.77 13.35
CA PRO A 269 4.00 -6.53 12.12
C PRO A 269 4.90 -7.74 12.40
N PRO A 270 4.68 -8.87 11.71
CA PRO A 270 5.58 -10.00 11.82
C PRO A 270 7.01 -9.57 11.41
N PRO A 271 8.04 -10.18 12.03
CA PRO A 271 9.42 -9.86 11.68
C PRO A 271 9.67 -10.14 10.20
N LEU A 272 10.42 -9.25 9.55
CA LEU A 272 10.84 -9.47 8.17
C LEU A 272 11.71 -10.74 8.07
N PRO A 273 11.71 -11.43 6.91
CA PRO A 273 12.64 -12.52 6.64
C PRO A 273 14.10 -12.09 6.86
N PRO A 274 15.00 -13.01 7.30
CA PRO A 274 16.41 -12.65 7.55
C PRO A 274 17.11 -11.96 6.40
N PHE A 275 16.87 -12.41 5.17
CA PHE A 275 17.39 -11.74 3.97
C PHE A 275 16.92 -10.29 3.88
N CYS A 276 15.63 -10.04 4.10
CA CYS A 276 15.08 -8.68 4.05
C CYS A 276 15.62 -7.80 5.18
N GLN A 277 15.84 -8.36 6.38
CA GLN A 277 16.47 -7.63 7.49
C GLN A 277 17.88 -7.16 7.09
N ALA A 278 18.71 -8.07 6.56
CA ALA A 278 20.05 -7.75 6.09
C ALA A 278 20.03 -6.72 4.94
N LEU A 279 19.15 -6.93 3.94
CA LEU A 279 19.00 -6.05 2.78
C LEU A 279 18.63 -4.62 3.16
N LEU A 280 17.79 -4.46 4.18
CA LEU A 280 17.25 -3.18 4.65
C LEU A 280 18.05 -2.57 5.80
N GLY A 281 19.11 -3.23 6.27
CA GLY A 281 19.92 -2.75 7.40
C GLY A 281 19.15 -2.71 8.73
N VAL A 282 18.16 -3.58 8.90
CA VAL A 282 17.36 -3.67 10.14
C VAL A 282 18.02 -4.72 11.04
N GLN A 283 18.69 -4.28 12.10
CA GLN A 283 19.16 -5.18 13.14
C GLN A 283 17.98 -5.64 14.02
N ARG A 284 18.10 -6.87 14.57
CA ARG A 284 17.15 -7.43 15.54
C ARG A 284 17.16 -6.68 16.86
#